data_de146cc134ef45e40cede11d9ac0a210
#
_entry.id   de146cc134ef45e40cede11d9ac0a210
#
_cell.length_a   1.000
_cell.length_b   1.000
_cell.length_c   1.000
_cell.angle_alpha   90.00
_cell.angle_beta   90.00
_cell.angle_gamma   90.00
#
_symmetry.space_group_name_H-M   'P 1'
#
loop_
_entity.id
_entity.type
_entity.pdbx_description
1 polymer ?
#
loop_
_entity_poly.entity_id
_entity_poly.type
_entity_poly.pdbx_seq_one_letter_code
_entity_poly.pdbx_strand_id
1 'polypeptide(L)'
;MKAWQLKKTNYLAKKEGFFMKTIKIFQSDVYRRIADAVVLQFDKDNSKNTSCLVLDSTIFFPTGGGQSCDLGTINGFEVIDVFEKENIIYHIIKGCDASIKTGDTVSLEIDWDRRFDNMQRHCGEHILSGIFFRLFGGVNRGFHMGEDYMTIDISLEADENYSEINWEMAMQAELETNKVIWENTKVSAYHFDTKAEAEKMPLRKALSLEKDITIVTIGDISNPADSVACCGTHPSTAGQVGMVKIYKIEPNKGMFRIFFEAGQRALAHYDTRFDIMTKLENDLSASHTTLLSKYETQKEKARQIKDRLYHLSKEFIRREILDLKESNDRVRQYNFLDSNDIMEIGNAMSPEIDDILFLIDDITNTVFIFSSKNDCGALVKEHAPSLEGKGGGGKNFARAVFPSSDRALSFVESINK
;
A
#
# COMPACT_ATOMS: atom_id res chain seq x y z
N MET A 1 10.57 -13.31 -9.37
CA MET A 1 10.88 -12.50 -10.58
C MET A 1 12.10 -13.01 -11.39
N LYS A 2 13.32 -13.17 -10.84
CA LYS A 2 14.51 -13.61 -11.63
C LYS A 2 14.41 -14.99 -12.31
N ALA A 3 13.76 -15.96 -11.73
CA ALA A 3 13.59 -17.31 -12.30
C ALA A 3 12.61 -17.36 -13.49
N TRP A 4 11.73 -16.39 -13.62
CA TRP A 4 10.75 -16.28 -14.69
C TRP A 4 11.34 -15.61 -15.94
N GLN A 5 12.24 -14.62 -15.76
CA GLN A 5 12.96 -13.97 -16.86
C GLN A 5 13.91 -14.92 -17.60
N LEU A 6 14.57 -15.84 -16.89
CA LEU A 6 15.47 -16.85 -17.51
C LEU A 6 14.71 -17.91 -18.33
N LYS A 7 13.39 -18.12 -18.08
CA LYS A 7 12.56 -19.09 -18.82
C LYS A 7 11.84 -18.49 -20.04
N LYS A 8 11.66 -17.16 -20.11
CA LYS A 8 11.23 -16.46 -21.35
C LYS A 8 12.17 -16.76 -22.52
N THR A 9 13.45 -17.02 -22.25
CA THR A 9 14.47 -17.38 -23.25
C THR A 9 14.30 -18.78 -23.86
N ASN A 10 13.64 -19.72 -23.16
CA ASN A 10 13.53 -21.10 -23.63
C ASN A 10 12.36 -21.37 -24.61
N TYR A 11 11.34 -20.51 -24.64
CA TYR A 11 10.25 -20.58 -25.62
C TYR A 11 10.69 -20.19 -27.02
N LEU A 12 11.84 -19.51 -27.15
CA LEU A 12 12.30 -18.86 -28.38
C LEU A 12 13.31 -19.67 -29.22
N ALA A 13 13.66 -20.88 -28.78
CA ALA A 13 14.79 -21.63 -29.37
C ALA A 13 14.39 -22.65 -30.43
N LYS A 14 13.18 -22.60 -31.03
CA LYS A 14 12.84 -23.55 -32.12
C LYS A 14 11.92 -22.96 -33.19
N LYS A 15 12.50 -22.65 -34.28
CA LYS A 15 12.13 -22.61 -35.72
C LYS A 15 12.35 -21.26 -36.36
N GLU A 16 13.28 -21.21 -37.30
CA GLU A 16 13.35 -20.23 -38.39
C GLU A 16 12.12 -20.42 -39.29
N GLY A 17 11.07 -19.62 -39.01
CA GLY A 17 9.91 -19.42 -39.85
C GLY A 17 9.67 -17.93 -39.95
N PHE A 18 9.36 -17.42 -41.10
CA PHE A 18 8.97 -16.04 -41.38
C PHE A 18 7.71 -15.72 -40.56
N PHE A 19 7.84 -15.20 -39.33
CA PHE A 19 6.71 -14.72 -38.59
C PHE A 19 6.34 -13.33 -39.08
N MET A 20 5.12 -13.18 -39.60
CA MET A 20 4.53 -11.87 -39.83
C MET A 20 4.32 -11.17 -38.49
N LYS A 21 4.66 -9.87 -38.43
CA LYS A 21 4.39 -8.97 -37.30
C LYS A 21 2.93 -9.15 -36.84
N THR A 22 2.67 -9.33 -35.54
CA THR A 22 1.31 -9.38 -34.98
C THR A 22 0.60 -8.05 -35.22
N ILE A 23 -0.62 -8.07 -35.76
CA ILE A 23 -1.45 -6.87 -35.93
C ILE A 23 -1.98 -6.47 -34.55
N LYS A 24 -1.63 -5.25 -34.10
CA LYS A 24 -1.97 -4.69 -32.79
C LYS A 24 -3.31 -3.95 -32.85
N ILE A 25 -4.45 -4.65 -32.76
CA ILE A 25 -5.79 -4.05 -32.85
C ILE A 25 -5.95 -3.01 -31.73
N PHE A 26 -5.40 -3.23 -30.55
CA PHE A 26 -5.47 -2.30 -29.44
C PHE A 26 -4.84 -0.91 -29.69
N GLN A 27 -4.01 -0.77 -30.74
CA GLN A 27 -3.46 0.53 -31.14
C GLN A 27 -4.44 1.32 -32.03
N SER A 28 -5.19 0.62 -32.89
CA SER A 28 -6.15 1.22 -33.81
C SER A 28 -7.56 1.38 -33.20
N ASP A 29 -7.94 0.46 -32.31
CA ASP A 29 -9.22 0.47 -31.61
C ASP A 29 -9.03 0.01 -30.14
N VAL A 30 -8.74 0.96 -29.26
CA VAL A 30 -8.50 0.72 -27.83
C VAL A 30 -9.75 0.22 -27.09
N TYR A 31 -10.96 0.43 -27.65
CA TYR A 31 -12.25 0.04 -27.07
C TYR A 31 -12.72 -1.34 -27.52
N ARG A 32 -12.00 -1.99 -28.41
CA ARG A 32 -12.33 -3.34 -28.88
C ARG A 32 -12.20 -4.34 -27.75
N ARG A 33 -13.32 -4.95 -27.35
CA ARG A 33 -13.39 -5.91 -26.23
C ARG A 33 -13.32 -7.34 -26.69
N ILE A 34 -13.84 -7.63 -27.88
CA ILE A 34 -13.95 -8.96 -28.47
C ILE A 34 -13.44 -8.92 -29.89
N ALA A 35 -12.68 -9.93 -30.29
CA ALA A 35 -12.21 -10.13 -31.66
C ALA A 35 -11.91 -11.62 -31.91
N ASP A 36 -11.89 -12.00 -33.18
CA ASP A 36 -11.37 -13.30 -33.60
C ASP A 36 -9.94 -13.12 -34.13
N ALA A 37 -9.10 -14.16 -33.99
CA ALA A 37 -7.74 -14.19 -34.50
C ALA A 37 -7.35 -15.60 -34.90
N VAL A 38 -6.36 -15.73 -35.82
CA VAL A 38 -5.81 -16.99 -36.24
C VAL A 38 -4.57 -17.34 -35.45
N VAL A 39 -4.50 -18.58 -34.94
CA VAL A 39 -3.35 -19.10 -34.22
C VAL A 39 -2.19 -19.38 -35.20
N LEU A 40 -1.11 -18.61 -35.07
CA LEU A 40 0.13 -18.78 -35.88
C LEU A 40 1.07 -19.80 -35.21
N GLN A 41 1.10 -19.83 -33.87
CA GLN A 41 1.92 -20.78 -33.10
C GLN A 41 1.21 -21.15 -31.81
N PHE A 42 1.31 -22.42 -31.44
CA PHE A 42 0.81 -22.96 -30.17
C PHE A 42 1.88 -23.85 -29.54
N ASP A 43 2.34 -23.49 -28.35
CA ASP A 43 3.33 -24.23 -27.58
C ASP A 43 2.76 -24.56 -26.19
N LYS A 44 2.89 -25.82 -25.78
CA LYS A 44 2.36 -26.36 -24.53
C LYS A 44 3.47 -26.52 -23.49
N ASP A 45 3.28 -25.99 -22.27
CA ASP A 45 4.13 -26.27 -21.10
C ASP A 45 3.38 -27.15 -20.09
N ASN A 46 3.49 -28.47 -20.25
CA ASN A 46 2.86 -29.42 -19.35
C ASN A 46 3.33 -29.32 -17.90
N SER A 47 4.58 -28.81 -17.69
CA SER A 47 5.16 -28.70 -16.35
C SER A 47 4.51 -27.61 -15.51
N LYS A 48 3.92 -26.59 -16.17
CA LYS A 48 3.29 -25.45 -15.52
C LYS A 48 1.78 -25.40 -15.72
N ASN A 49 1.20 -26.35 -16.43
CA ASN A 49 -0.18 -26.30 -16.86
C ASN A 49 -0.54 -24.98 -17.57
N THR A 50 0.30 -24.53 -18.49
CA THR A 50 0.10 -23.31 -19.29
C THR A 50 0.39 -23.57 -20.76
N SER A 51 -0.20 -22.76 -21.63
CA SER A 51 0.11 -22.76 -23.06
C SER A 51 0.47 -21.35 -23.54
N CYS A 52 1.34 -21.26 -24.54
CA CYS A 52 1.75 -20.02 -25.16
C CYS A 52 1.22 -19.94 -26.58
N LEU A 53 0.49 -18.87 -26.92
CA LEU A 53 -0.06 -18.63 -28.25
C LEU A 53 0.57 -17.41 -28.88
N VAL A 54 0.84 -17.51 -30.19
CA VAL A 54 1.11 -16.39 -31.07
C VAL A 54 -0.05 -16.29 -32.06
N LEU A 55 -0.62 -15.10 -32.20
CA LEU A 55 -1.78 -14.83 -33.04
C LEU A 55 -1.39 -13.88 -34.19
N ASP A 56 -2.12 -13.94 -35.31
CA ASP A 56 -1.98 -12.99 -36.41
C ASP A 56 -2.34 -11.57 -36.03
N SER A 57 -3.33 -11.44 -35.16
CA SER A 57 -3.82 -10.16 -34.64
C SER A 57 -4.23 -10.29 -33.18
N THR A 58 -4.22 -9.18 -32.42
CA THR A 58 -4.65 -9.21 -31.02
C THR A 58 -5.23 -7.90 -30.53
N ILE A 59 -6.25 -8.02 -29.65
CA ILE A 59 -6.80 -6.92 -28.84
C ILE A 59 -6.10 -6.78 -27.50
N PHE A 60 -5.29 -7.77 -27.07
CA PHE A 60 -4.59 -7.76 -25.80
C PHE A 60 -3.36 -6.85 -25.83
N PHE A 61 -3.30 -5.87 -24.96
CA PHE A 61 -2.13 -5.05 -24.73
C PHE A 61 -1.05 -5.85 -23.97
N PRO A 62 0.18 -5.94 -24.47
CA PRO A 62 1.29 -6.58 -23.77
C PRO A 62 1.87 -5.66 -22.69
N THR A 63 2.49 -6.20 -21.66
CA THR A 63 3.22 -5.39 -20.67
C THR A 63 4.24 -4.49 -21.34
N GLY A 64 4.12 -3.17 -21.16
CA GLY A 64 5.04 -2.20 -21.77
C GLY A 64 4.76 -0.77 -21.32
N GLY A 65 5.77 0.12 -21.41
CA GLY A 65 5.60 1.55 -21.10
C GLY A 65 5.14 1.86 -19.68
N GLY A 66 5.42 0.99 -18.70
CA GLY A 66 4.96 1.12 -17.32
C GLY A 66 3.54 0.57 -17.06
N GLN A 67 2.80 0.21 -18.13
CA GLN A 67 1.46 -0.39 -18.03
C GLN A 67 1.55 -1.92 -18.01
N SER A 68 0.78 -2.56 -17.13
CA SER A 68 0.60 -4.01 -17.08
C SER A 68 -0.20 -4.51 -18.27
N CYS A 69 0.01 -5.78 -18.67
CA CYS A 69 -0.76 -6.41 -19.74
C CYS A 69 -2.25 -6.53 -19.40
N ASP A 70 -3.03 -6.65 -20.46
CA ASP A 70 -4.42 -7.07 -20.32
C ASP A 70 -4.52 -8.53 -19.90
N LEU A 71 -5.60 -8.81 -19.21
CA LEU A 71 -6.08 -10.15 -18.92
C LEU A 71 -7.42 -10.38 -19.63
N GLY A 72 -7.94 -11.60 -19.56
CA GLY A 72 -9.20 -11.96 -20.21
C GLY A 72 -9.20 -13.43 -20.60
N THR A 73 -9.82 -13.76 -21.74
CA THR A 73 -9.89 -15.16 -22.22
C THR A 73 -9.59 -15.31 -23.70
N ILE A 74 -9.03 -16.47 -24.08
CA ILE A 74 -8.89 -16.95 -25.45
C ILE A 74 -9.64 -18.28 -25.56
N ASN A 75 -10.74 -18.35 -26.33
CA ASN A 75 -11.64 -19.50 -26.37
C ASN A 75 -12.09 -19.95 -24.97
N GLY A 76 -12.31 -19.00 -24.04
CA GLY A 76 -12.70 -19.30 -22.65
C GLY A 76 -11.54 -19.69 -21.72
N PHE A 77 -10.30 -19.87 -22.22
CA PHE A 77 -9.12 -20.12 -21.39
C PHE A 77 -8.56 -18.80 -20.85
N GLU A 78 -8.31 -18.76 -19.54
CA GLU A 78 -7.80 -17.58 -18.82
C GLU A 78 -6.42 -17.16 -19.36
N VAL A 79 -6.29 -15.90 -19.80
CA VAL A 79 -5.02 -15.26 -20.17
C VAL A 79 -4.38 -14.71 -18.90
N ILE A 80 -3.20 -15.21 -18.57
CA ILE A 80 -2.48 -14.86 -17.32
C ILE A 80 -1.27 -13.96 -17.53
N ASP A 81 -0.76 -13.83 -18.77
CA ASP A 81 0.30 -12.89 -19.14
C ASP A 81 0.27 -12.64 -20.64
N VAL A 82 0.61 -11.41 -21.04
CA VAL A 82 0.83 -11.03 -22.45
C VAL A 82 2.10 -10.19 -22.53
N PHE A 83 3.01 -10.58 -23.39
CA PHE A 83 4.28 -9.86 -23.60
C PHE A 83 4.66 -9.77 -25.06
N GLU A 84 5.45 -8.76 -25.41
CA GLU A 84 5.96 -8.52 -26.76
C GLU A 84 7.44 -8.81 -26.83
N LYS A 85 7.86 -9.46 -27.92
CA LYS A 85 9.25 -9.61 -28.31
C LYS A 85 9.37 -9.58 -29.83
N GLU A 86 10.26 -8.75 -30.37
CA GLU A 86 10.53 -8.63 -31.81
C GLU A 86 9.26 -8.37 -32.66
N ASN A 87 8.34 -7.51 -32.13
CA ASN A 87 7.05 -7.20 -32.75
C ASN A 87 6.05 -8.39 -32.80
N ILE A 88 6.32 -9.47 -32.08
CA ILE A 88 5.43 -10.62 -31.93
C ILE A 88 4.86 -10.60 -30.53
N ILE A 89 3.53 -10.75 -30.42
CA ILE A 89 2.84 -10.78 -29.12
C ILE A 89 2.54 -12.21 -28.73
N TYR A 90 3.00 -12.57 -27.53
CA TYR A 90 2.85 -13.88 -26.91
C TYR A 90 1.79 -13.82 -25.83
N HIS A 91 0.82 -14.73 -25.89
CA HIS A 91 -0.27 -14.84 -24.92
C HIS A 91 -0.08 -16.11 -24.11
N ILE A 92 0.01 -16.00 -22.79
CA ILE A 92 0.09 -17.16 -21.89
C ILE A 92 -1.30 -17.43 -21.32
N ILE A 93 -1.83 -18.57 -21.66
CA ILE A 93 -3.11 -19.04 -21.14
C ILE A 93 -2.91 -20.09 -20.06
N LYS A 94 -3.82 -20.15 -19.10
CA LYS A 94 -3.87 -21.16 -18.05
C LYS A 94 -4.56 -22.41 -18.60
N GLY A 95 -3.99 -23.57 -18.26
CA GLY A 95 -4.47 -24.83 -18.77
C GLY A 95 -3.73 -25.25 -20.05
N CYS A 96 -3.99 -26.45 -20.44
CA CYS A 96 -3.30 -27.12 -21.50
C CYS A 96 -4.34 -27.86 -22.34
N ASP A 97 -5.03 -27.16 -23.21
CA ASP A 97 -6.00 -27.77 -24.09
C ASP A 97 -5.35 -28.23 -25.39
N ALA A 98 -5.53 -29.52 -25.73
CA ALA A 98 -5.11 -30.08 -26.99
C ALA A 98 -6.08 -29.70 -28.14
N SER A 99 -7.16 -28.96 -27.85
CA SER A 99 -8.16 -28.58 -28.87
C SER A 99 -7.71 -27.42 -29.75
N ILE A 100 -6.78 -26.56 -29.27
CA ILE A 100 -6.27 -25.43 -30.04
C ILE A 100 -5.04 -25.85 -30.85
N LYS A 101 -5.05 -25.59 -32.14
CA LYS A 101 -3.94 -25.89 -33.10
C LYS A 101 -3.60 -24.67 -33.93
N THR A 102 -2.38 -24.69 -34.48
CA THR A 102 -1.97 -23.72 -35.50
C THR A 102 -2.94 -23.77 -36.68
N GLY A 103 -3.40 -22.61 -37.12
CA GLY A 103 -4.40 -22.43 -38.16
C GLY A 103 -5.83 -22.32 -37.67
N ASP A 104 -6.12 -22.61 -36.38
CA ASP A 104 -7.46 -22.45 -35.83
C ASP A 104 -7.80 -20.97 -35.63
N THR A 105 -9.06 -20.62 -35.77
CA THR A 105 -9.60 -19.34 -35.36
C THR A 105 -10.02 -19.43 -33.90
N VAL A 106 -9.58 -18.45 -33.10
CA VAL A 106 -9.88 -18.35 -31.66
C VAL A 106 -10.55 -17.03 -31.37
N SER A 107 -11.50 -17.05 -30.43
CA SER A 107 -12.17 -15.86 -29.94
C SER A 107 -11.39 -15.25 -28.78
N LEU A 108 -11.17 -13.96 -28.82
CA LEU A 108 -10.45 -13.14 -27.84
C LEU A 108 -11.47 -12.29 -27.08
N GLU A 109 -11.38 -12.26 -25.75
CA GLU A 109 -12.17 -11.38 -24.91
C GLU A 109 -11.29 -10.83 -23.80
N ILE A 110 -11.18 -9.48 -23.71
CA ILE A 110 -10.40 -8.83 -22.65
C ILE A 110 -11.24 -8.56 -21.41
N ASP A 111 -10.58 -8.58 -20.23
CA ASP A 111 -11.11 -7.99 -19.01
C ASP A 111 -11.17 -6.46 -19.20
N TRP A 112 -12.36 -5.99 -19.52
CA TRP A 112 -12.58 -4.57 -19.82
C TRP A 112 -12.37 -3.67 -18.62
N ASP A 113 -12.76 -4.09 -17.44
CA ASP A 113 -12.63 -3.28 -16.22
C ASP A 113 -11.16 -3.04 -15.91
N ARG A 114 -10.32 -4.06 -16.03
CA ARG A 114 -8.87 -3.96 -15.93
C ARG A 114 -8.27 -3.08 -17.03
N ARG A 115 -8.70 -3.25 -18.28
CA ARG A 115 -8.21 -2.43 -19.41
C ARG A 115 -8.54 -0.97 -19.16
N PHE A 116 -9.76 -0.65 -18.79
CA PHE A 116 -10.22 0.72 -18.62
C PHE A 116 -9.56 1.38 -17.39
N ASP A 117 -9.40 0.65 -16.28
CA ASP A 117 -8.62 1.08 -15.12
C ASP A 117 -7.18 1.46 -15.53
N ASN A 118 -6.49 0.61 -16.29
CA ASN A 118 -5.15 0.91 -16.79
C ASN A 118 -5.14 2.14 -17.72
N MET A 119 -6.14 2.30 -18.59
CA MET A 119 -6.29 3.47 -19.47
C MET A 119 -6.48 4.77 -18.67
N GLN A 120 -7.33 4.75 -17.63
CA GLN A 120 -7.55 5.90 -16.74
C GLN A 120 -6.27 6.29 -16.01
N ARG A 121 -5.59 5.33 -15.44
CA ARG A 121 -4.37 5.51 -14.67
C ARG A 121 -3.23 6.05 -15.56
N HIS A 122 -3.02 5.44 -16.72
CA HIS A 122 -1.95 5.83 -17.64
C HIS A 122 -2.19 7.23 -18.22
N CYS A 123 -3.42 7.52 -18.63
CA CYS A 123 -3.77 8.86 -19.12
C CYS A 123 -3.66 9.91 -18.01
N GLY A 124 -4.07 9.59 -16.80
CA GLY A 124 -3.92 10.45 -15.62
C GLY A 124 -2.44 10.78 -15.32
N GLU A 125 -1.53 9.80 -15.48
CA GLU A 125 -0.08 10.00 -15.39
C GLU A 125 0.41 11.00 -16.42
N HIS A 126 0.02 10.81 -17.69
CA HIS A 126 0.41 11.71 -18.78
C HIS A 126 0.01 13.16 -18.49
N ILE A 127 -1.25 13.39 -18.10
CA ILE A 127 -1.73 14.75 -17.81
C ILE A 127 -0.94 15.34 -16.65
N LEU A 128 -0.78 14.60 -15.54
CA LEU A 128 -0.07 15.06 -14.35
C LEU A 128 1.40 15.40 -14.66
N SER A 129 2.09 14.54 -15.40
CA SER A 129 3.48 14.76 -15.80
C SER A 129 3.63 15.97 -16.74
N GLY A 130 2.69 16.14 -17.69
CA GLY A 130 2.65 17.30 -18.57
C GLY A 130 2.43 18.61 -17.80
N ILE A 131 1.55 18.57 -16.79
CA ILE A 131 1.28 19.72 -15.92
C ILE A 131 2.49 20.08 -15.05
N PHE A 132 3.18 19.11 -14.43
CA PHE A 132 4.44 19.39 -13.70
C PHE A 132 5.49 20.02 -14.61
N PHE A 133 5.60 19.53 -15.85
CA PHE A 133 6.53 20.10 -16.82
C PHE A 133 6.15 21.55 -17.17
N ARG A 134 4.88 21.82 -17.47
CA ARG A 134 4.39 23.15 -17.87
C ARG A 134 4.50 24.19 -16.76
N LEU A 135 4.18 23.81 -15.50
CA LEU A 135 4.15 24.74 -14.38
C LEU A 135 5.53 25.00 -13.76
N PHE A 136 6.37 23.96 -13.70
CA PHE A 136 7.59 23.99 -12.89
C PHE A 136 8.84 23.48 -13.63
N GLY A 137 8.77 23.27 -14.93
CA GLY A 137 9.87 22.64 -15.68
C GLY A 137 10.17 21.20 -15.24
N GLY A 138 9.27 20.58 -14.46
CA GLY A 138 9.48 19.28 -13.85
C GLY A 138 9.45 18.13 -14.86
N VAL A 139 10.58 17.45 -15.05
CA VAL A 139 10.73 16.35 -16.00
C VAL A 139 10.48 15.02 -15.33
N ASN A 140 9.47 14.28 -15.77
CA ASN A 140 9.25 12.90 -15.30
C ASN A 140 10.36 11.97 -15.80
N ARG A 141 11.15 11.40 -14.88
CA ARG A 141 12.25 10.46 -15.13
C ARG A 141 11.87 9.01 -14.84
N GLY A 142 10.77 8.75 -14.15
CA GLY A 142 10.32 7.40 -13.80
C GLY A 142 8.82 7.34 -13.57
N PHE A 143 8.19 6.30 -14.10
CA PHE A 143 6.77 5.98 -13.89
C PHE A 143 6.63 4.54 -13.42
N HIS A 144 5.80 4.33 -12.42
CA HIS A 144 5.43 3.00 -11.94
C HIS A 144 3.94 2.94 -11.62
N MET A 145 3.26 1.97 -12.22
CA MET A 145 1.86 1.67 -11.97
C MET A 145 1.77 0.50 -10.98
N GLY A 146 1.84 0.82 -9.68
CA GLY A 146 1.75 -0.17 -8.60
C GLY A 146 0.33 -0.66 -8.34
N GLU A 147 0.17 -1.61 -7.42
CA GLU A 147 -1.14 -2.12 -7.00
C GLU A 147 -1.89 -1.09 -6.16
N ASP A 148 -1.23 -0.48 -5.17
CA ASP A 148 -1.84 0.47 -4.23
C ASP A 148 -1.83 1.91 -4.74
N TYR A 149 -0.73 2.32 -5.39
CA TYR A 149 -0.51 3.68 -5.89
C TYR A 149 0.31 3.68 -7.16
N MET A 150 0.08 4.71 -7.98
CA MET A 150 1.04 5.08 -9.02
C MET A 150 2.09 6.03 -8.46
N THR A 151 3.28 6.03 -9.07
CA THR A 151 4.32 7.02 -8.77
C THR A 151 4.94 7.58 -10.02
N ILE A 152 5.26 8.88 -9.99
CA ILE A 152 6.16 9.52 -10.93
C ILE A 152 7.35 10.14 -10.17
N ASP A 153 8.53 10.08 -10.76
CA ASP A 153 9.74 10.71 -10.23
C ASP A 153 10.04 11.98 -11.05
N ILE A 154 9.80 13.14 -10.45
CA ILE A 154 9.96 14.44 -11.08
C ILE A 154 11.34 15.01 -10.74
N SER A 155 12.15 15.33 -11.78
CA SER A 155 13.39 16.10 -11.68
C SER A 155 13.14 17.55 -12.02
N LEU A 156 13.70 18.48 -11.24
CA LEU A 156 13.65 19.93 -11.47
C LEU A 156 14.93 20.48 -12.12
N GLU A 157 15.81 19.63 -12.64
CA GLU A 157 17.08 20.04 -13.26
C GLU A 157 16.94 20.97 -14.48
N ALA A 158 15.74 21.02 -15.08
CA ALA A 158 15.49 21.84 -16.27
C ALA A 158 15.11 23.29 -15.94
N ASP A 159 14.81 23.62 -14.69
CA ASP A 159 14.42 24.99 -14.27
C ASP A 159 15.10 25.36 -12.94
N GLU A 160 16.04 26.31 -13.00
CA GLU A 160 16.81 26.79 -11.84
C GLU A 160 15.96 27.58 -10.82
N ASN A 161 14.72 27.97 -11.18
CA ASN A 161 13.83 28.69 -10.27
C ASN A 161 13.23 27.80 -9.18
N TYR A 162 13.26 26.49 -9.36
CA TYR A 162 12.69 25.53 -8.41
C TYR A 162 13.74 24.52 -7.96
N SER A 163 13.91 24.39 -6.64
CA SER A 163 14.82 23.42 -6.00
C SER A 163 14.09 22.29 -5.28
N GLU A 164 12.79 22.42 -5.06
CA GLU A 164 11.95 21.43 -4.38
C GLU A 164 10.52 21.45 -4.92
N ILE A 165 9.80 20.34 -4.71
CA ILE A 165 8.35 20.26 -4.90
C ILE A 165 7.72 20.21 -3.51
N ASN A 166 7.10 21.30 -3.09
CA ASN A 166 6.33 21.34 -1.86
C ASN A 166 4.87 20.94 -2.09
N TRP A 167 4.10 20.86 -0.98
CA TRP A 167 2.71 20.46 -1.04
C TRP A 167 1.82 21.41 -1.84
N GLU A 168 2.07 22.72 -1.77
CA GLU A 168 1.29 23.73 -2.50
C GLU A 168 1.47 23.57 -4.02
N MET A 169 2.69 23.34 -4.48
CA MET A 169 2.98 23.06 -5.90
C MET A 169 2.29 21.79 -6.37
N ALA A 170 2.31 20.73 -5.54
CA ALA A 170 1.62 19.50 -5.88
C ALA A 170 0.11 19.67 -5.96
N MET A 171 -0.50 20.41 -5.04
CA MET A 171 -1.93 20.73 -5.09
C MET A 171 -2.31 21.60 -6.27
N GLN A 172 -1.44 22.53 -6.66
CA GLN A 172 -1.62 23.32 -7.88
C GLN A 172 -1.56 22.41 -9.12
N ALA A 173 -0.58 21.52 -9.21
CA ALA A 173 -0.47 20.56 -10.32
C ALA A 173 -1.69 19.61 -10.37
N GLU A 174 -2.16 19.12 -9.23
CA GLU A 174 -3.37 18.31 -9.13
C GLU A 174 -4.60 19.05 -9.66
N LEU A 175 -4.80 20.29 -9.23
CA LEU A 175 -5.94 21.11 -9.67
C LEU A 175 -5.90 21.35 -11.19
N GLU A 176 -4.75 21.74 -11.73
CA GLU A 176 -4.60 21.98 -13.18
C GLU A 176 -4.77 20.67 -13.98
N THR A 177 -4.31 19.54 -13.46
CA THR A 177 -4.56 18.21 -14.04
C THR A 177 -6.06 17.91 -14.09
N ASN A 178 -6.78 18.15 -13.00
CA ASN A 178 -8.22 17.92 -12.96
C ASN A 178 -9.00 18.91 -13.85
N LYS A 179 -8.53 20.13 -14.07
CA LYS A 179 -9.13 21.05 -15.04
C LYS A 179 -9.08 20.49 -16.46
N VAL A 180 -7.95 19.94 -16.91
CA VAL A 180 -7.82 19.25 -18.21
C VAL A 180 -8.81 18.09 -18.33
N ILE A 181 -9.02 17.33 -17.23
CA ILE A 181 -9.99 16.24 -17.16
C ILE A 181 -11.41 16.79 -17.30
N TRP A 182 -11.77 17.83 -16.55
CA TRP A 182 -13.12 18.43 -16.56
C TRP A 182 -13.48 19.11 -17.89
N GLU A 183 -12.49 19.66 -18.58
CA GLU A 183 -12.63 20.19 -19.93
C GLU A 183 -12.88 19.09 -20.96
N ASN A 184 -12.71 17.84 -20.57
CA ASN A 184 -12.90 16.67 -21.44
C ASN A 184 -12.06 16.74 -22.72
N THR A 185 -10.82 17.19 -22.60
CA THR A 185 -9.88 17.41 -23.69
C THR A 185 -9.67 16.13 -24.51
N LYS A 186 -9.51 16.27 -25.83
CA LYS A 186 -9.28 15.13 -26.73
C LYS A 186 -7.91 14.49 -26.45
N VAL A 187 -7.86 13.16 -26.46
CA VAL A 187 -6.63 12.36 -26.45
C VAL A 187 -6.47 11.73 -27.83
N SER A 188 -5.32 11.97 -28.45
CA SER A 188 -5.03 11.50 -29.81
C SER A 188 -3.71 10.77 -29.86
N ALA A 189 -3.68 9.64 -30.54
CA ALA A 189 -2.45 8.89 -30.83
C ALA A 189 -2.08 9.10 -32.30
N TYR A 190 -0.84 9.51 -32.57
CA TYR A 190 -0.29 9.72 -33.89
C TYR A 190 0.86 8.74 -34.09
N HIS A 191 0.83 8.01 -35.20
CA HIS A 191 1.85 7.03 -35.54
C HIS A 191 2.81 7.58 -36.60
N PHE A 192 4.11 7.39 -36.39
CA PHE A 192 5.18 7.85 -37.27
C PHE A 192 6.16 6.70 -37.57
N ASP A 193 6.49 6.53 -38.84
CA ASP A 193 7.47 5.51 -39.25
C ASP A 193 8.90 5.89 -38.86
N THR A 194 9.19 7.19 -38.75
CA THR A 194 10.54 7.71 -38.51
C THR A 194 10.57 8.73 -37.37
N LYS A 195 11.73 8.81 -36.72
CA LYS A 195 12.02 9.79 -35.68
C LYS A 195 11.91 11.23 -36.18
N ALA A 196 12.42 11.51 -37.34
CA ALA A 196 12.40 12.84 -37.95
C ALA A 196 10.98 13.40 -38.21
N GLU A 197 10.01 12.50 -38.42
CA GLU A 197 8.61 12.89 -38.56
C GLU A 197 7.99 13.13 -37.19
N ALA A 198 8.25 12.26 -36.23
CA ALA A 198 7.72 12.35 -34.87
C ALA A 198 8.27 13.58 -34.09
N GLU A 199 9.52 13.99 -34.35
CA GLU A 199 10.13 15.18 -33.73
C GLU A 199 9.50 16.51 -34.15
N LYS A 200 8.63 16.52 -35.17
CA LYS A 200 7.84 17.71 -35.54
C LYS A 200 6.68 17.97 -34.56
N MET A 201 6.36 17.00 -33.71
CA MET A 201 5.33 17.16 -32.65
C MET A 201 5.92 17.97 -31.47
N PRO A 202 5.08 18.69 -30.73
CA PRO A 202 5.50 19.47 -29.54
C PRO A 202 5.79 18.55 -28.36
N LEU A 203 6.91 17.86 -28.39
CA LEU A 203 7.25 16.80 -27.42
C LEU A 203 7.71 17.37 -26.08
N ARG A 204 7.14 16.88 -24.99
CA ARG A 204 7.63 17.16 -23.62
C ARG A 204 9.00 16.52 -23.36
N LYS A 205 9.33 15.42 -24.02
CA LYS A 205 10.56 14.63 -23.78
C LYS A 205 11.18 14.20 -25.12
N ALA A 206 12.50 14.22 -25.22
CA ALA A 206 13.23 13.75 -26.39
C ALA A 206 12.94 12.26 -26.68
N LEU A 207 12.90 11.92 -27.96
CA LEU A 207 12.63 10.56 -28.43
C LEU A 207 13.86 9.66 -28.26
N SER A 208 13.64 8.47 -27.70
CA SER A 208 14.64 7.40 -27.59
C SER A 208 14.54 6.36 -28.71
N LEU A 209 13.39 6.30 -29.42
CA LEU A 209 13.13 5.36 -30.50
C LEU A 209 13.45 5.98 -31.84
N GLU A 210 13.91 5.17 -32.78
CA GLU A 210 14.27 5.63 -34.15
C GLU A 210 13.17 5.33 -35.20
N LYS A 211 12.30 4.35 -34.92
CA LYS A 211 11.22 3.90 -35.83
C LYS A 211 10.00 3.42 -35.05
N ASP A 212 8.85 3.33 -35.73
CA ASP A 212 7.61 2.76 -35.22
C ASP A 212 7.16 3.50 -33.94
N ILE A 213 7.05 4.84 -34.03
CA ILE A 213 6.87 5.74 -32.90
C ILE A 213 5.42 6.17 -32.82
N THR A 214 4.76 5.94 -31.70
CA THR A 214 3.44 6.49 -31.41
C THR A 214 3.60 7.65 -30.43
N ILE A 215 3.07 8.82 -30.81
CA ILE A 215 2.98 10.02 -29.96
C ILE A 215 1.56 10.13 -29.45
N VAL A 216 1.39 10.15 -28.13
CA VAL A 216 0.11 10.46 -27.49
C VAL A 216 0.10 11.93 -27.11
N THR A 217 -0.91 12.65 -27.60
CA THR A 217 -1.11 14.09 -27.37
C THR A 217 -2.44 14.30 -26.71
N ILE A 218 -2.46 15.08 -25.63
CA ILE A 218 -3.65 15.43 -24.84
C ILE A 218 -3.90 16.92 -25.03
N GLY A 219 -5.01 17.26 -25.68
CA GLY A 219 -5.38 18.63 -26.02
C GLY A 219 -5.03 19.02 -27.44
N ASP A 220 -4.99 20.34 -27.69
CA ASP A 220 -4.63 20.90 -28.98
C ASP A 220 -3.13 20.74 -29.23
N ILE A 221 -2.76 20.36 -30.45
CA ILE A 221 -1.33 20.17 -30.84
C ILE A 221 -0.51 21.44 -30.65
N SER A 222 -1.11 22.61 -30.83
CA SER A 222 -0.39 23.89 -30.69
C SER A 222 -0.04 24.23 -29.24
N ASN A 223 -0.80 23.69 -28.27
CA ASN A 223 -0.57 23.89 -26.82
C ASN A 223 -1.13 22.71 -26.02
N PRO A 224 -0.51 21.52 -26.12
CA PRO A 224 -1.01 20.32 -25.46
C PRO A 224 -0.79 20.36 -23.95
N ALA A 225 -1.70 19.71 -23.21
CA ALA A 225 -1.48 19.42 -21.80
C ALA A 225 -0.33 18.41 -21.61
N ASP A 226 -0.20 17.46 -22.54
CA ASP A 226 0.95 16.56 -22.68
C ASP A 226 1.11 16.11 -24.13
N SER A 227 2.36 15.84 -24.56
CA SER A 227 2.68 15.21 -25.82
C SER A 227 3.99 14.43 -25.69
N VAL A 228 3.91 13.10 -25.76
CA VAL A 228 5.07 12.24 -25.52
C VAL A 228 4.94 10.91 -26.25
N ALA A 229 6.08 10.27 -26.55
CA ALA A 229 6.11 8.92 -27.10
C ALA A 229 5.59 7.91 -26.08
N CYS A 230 4.54 7.19 -26.46
CA CYS A 230 3.91 6.18 -25.61
C CYS A 230 3.30 5.04 -26.42
N CYS A 231 3.48 3.81 -25.95
CA CYS A 231 2.87 2.61 -26.53
C CYS A 231 1.62 2.11 -25.79
N GLY A 232 1.29 2.72 -24.65
CA GLY A 232 0.16 2.30 -23.81
C GLY A 232 -1.20 2.60 -24.38
N THR A 233 -2.24 2.13 -23.72
CA THR A 233 -3.63 2.39 -24.10
C THR A 233 -4.17 3.59 -23.35
N HIS A 234 -4.88 4.46 -24.05
CA HIS A 234 -5.46 5.70 -23.50
C HIS A 234 -6.92 5.85 -23.89
N PRO A 235 -7.76 6.47 -23.05
CA PRO A 235 -9.12 6.82 -23.45
C PRO A 235 -9.10 7.91 -24.54
N SER A 236 -10.17 8.04 -25.32
CA SER A 236 -10.27 9.03 -26.41
C SER A 236 -10.41 10.47 -25.93
N THR A 237 -10.78 10.66 -24.67
CA THR A 237 -10.87 11.99 -24.03
C THR A 237 -10.42 11.94 -22.58
N ALA A 238 -9.85 13.05 -22.10
CA ALA A 238 -9.37 13.20 -20.72
C ALA A 238 -10.47 13.05 -19.67
N GLY A 239 -11.71 13.43 -20.00
CA GLY A 239 -12.85 13.29 -19.09
C GLY A 239 -13.12 11.85 -18.65
N GLN A 240 -12.75 10.86 -19.45
CA GLN A 240 -12.87 9.45 -19.09
C GLN A 240 -11.88 9.02 -18.00
N VAL A 241 -10.85 9.80 -17.69
CA VAL A 241 -9.98 9.60 -16.53
C VAL A 241 -10.74 9.78 -15.22
N GLY A 242 -11.73 10.70 -15.21
CA GLY A 242 -12.55 11.00 -14.05
C GLY A 242 -11.89 11.97 -13.09
N MET A 243 -10.84 11.56 -12.41
CA MET A 243 -10.07 12.42 -11.49
C MET A 243 -8.62 11.90 -11.32
N VAL A 244 -7.76 12.82 -10.90
CA VAL A 244 -6.41 12.50 -10.38
C VAL A 244 -6.29 13.05 -8.97
N LYS A 245 -5.74 12.26 -8.04
CA LYS A 245 -5.48 12.66 -6.66
C LYS A 245 -4.07 12.35 -6.24
N ILE A 246 -3.35 13.37 -5.74
CA ILE A 246 -2.02 13.22 -5.14
C ILE A 246 -2.18 12.94 -3.65
N TYR A 247 -1.40 11.98 -3.14
CA TYR A 247 -1.48 11.57 -1.74
C TYR A 247 -0.24 11.91 -0.94
N LYS A 248 0.95 11.92 -1.59
CA LYS A 248 2.22 12.08 -0.90
C LYS A 248 3.31 12.55 -1.85
N ILE A 249 4.30 13.25 -1.30
CA ILE A 249 5.54 13.64 -1.98
C ILE A 249 6.70 13.17 -1.09
N GLU A 250 7.71 12.56 -1.70
CA GLU A 250 8.94 12.15 -1.01
C GLU A 250 10.17 12.49 -1.85
N PRO A 251 11.29 12.92 -1.24
CA PRO A 251 12.57 12.99 -1.90
C PRO A 251 13.01 11.60 -2.38
N ASN A 252 13.50 11.50 -3.62
CA ASN A 252 13.98 10.25 -4.20
C ASN A 252 15.19 10.48 -5.11
N LYS A 253 16.40 10.20 -4.61
CA LYS A 253 17.66 10.24 -5.40
C LYS A 253 17.88 11.56 -6.16
N GLY A 254 17.65 12.69 -5.49
CA GLY A 254 17.77 14.02 -6.11
C GLY A 254 16.55 14.45 -6.91
N MET A 255 15.51 13.65 -6.93
CA MET A 255 14.20 13.92 -7.54
C MET A 255 13.11 13.92 -6.47
N PHE A 256 11.87 14.17 -6.88
CA PHE A 256 10.68 14.10 -6.02
C PHE A 256 9.74 13.01 -6.53
N ARG A 257 9.47 12.03 -5.68
CA ARG A 257 8.49 10.99 -5.95
C ARG A 257 7.11 11.45 -5.54
N ILE A 258 6.21 11.51 -6.50
CA ILE A 258 4.81 11.87 -6.32
C ILE A 258 3.99 10.59 -6.31
N PHE A 259 3.30 10.34 -5.21
CA PHE A 259 2.34 9.23 -5.07
C PHE A 259 0.94 9.74 -5.40
N PHE A 260 0.28 9.10 -6.32
CA PHE A 260 -1.03 9.52 -6.79
C PHE A 260 -1.85 8.33 -7.30
N GLU A 261 -3.12 8.59 -7.56
CA GLU A 261 -4.01 7.66 -8.25
C GLU A 261 -4.93 8.41 -9.19
N ALA A 262 -5.53 7.67 -10.13
CA ALA A 262 -6.48 8.21 -11.10
C ALA A 262 -7.72 7.32 -11.20
N GLY A 263 -8.80 7.89 -11.76
CA GLY A 263 -10.00 7.15 -12.11
C GLY A 263 -10.72 6.53 -10.92
N GLN A 264 -11.28 5.36 -11.17
CA GLN A 264 -12.05 4.62 -10.18
C GLN A 264 -11.26 4.32 -8.90
N ARG A 265 -9.95 4.09 -9.00
CA ARG A 265 -9.11 3.84 -7.82
C ARG A 265 -8.95 5.08 -6.96
N ALA A 266 -8.79 6.26 -7.57
CA ALA A 266 -8.76 7.52 -6.83
C ALA A 266 -10.06 7.76 -6.06
N LEU A 267 -11.22 7.46 -6.67
CA LEU A 267 -12.53 7.52 -6.02
C LEU A 267 -12.62 6.53 -4.86
N ALA A 268 -12.25 5.27 -5.05
CA ALA A 268 -12.29 4.25 -3.99
C ALA A 268 -11.40 4.62 -2.78
N HIS A 269 -10.22 5.21 -3.04
CA HIS A 269 -9.37 5.74 -1.97
C HIS A 269 -10.01 6.93 -1.24
N TYR A 270 -10.76 7.77 -1.97
CA TYR A 270 -11.51 8.87 -1.36
C TYR A 270 -12.66 8.34 -0.49
N ASP A 271 -13.45 7.38 -1.00
CA ASP A 271 -14.57 6.76 -0.28
C ASP A 271 -14.08 6.14 1.03
N THR A 272 -12.96 5.39 1.00
CA THR A 272 -12.36 4.82 2.22
C THR A 272 -12.05 5.89 3.27
N ARG A 273 -11.48 7.02 2.85
CA ARG A 273 -11.18 8.13 3.78
C ARG A 273 -12.43 8.84 4.27
N PHE A 274 -13.43 8.97 3.40
CA PHE A 274 -14.72 9.55 3.73
C PHE A 274 -15.44 8.72 4.80
N ASP A 275 -15.44 7.38 4.65
CA ASP A 275 -16.05 6.47 5.62
C ASP A 275 -15.36 6.57 7.00
N ILE A 276 -14.03 6.62 7.03
CA ILE A 276 -13.27 6.81 8.26
C ILE A 276 -13.64 8.14 8.92
N MET A 277 -13.70 9.22 8.13
CA MET A 277 -14.05 10.55 8.63
C MET A 277 -15.47 10.59 9.18
N THR A 278 -16.44 10.02 8.45
CA THR A 278 -17.84 9.91 8.88
C THR A 278 -17.97 9.16 10.21
N LYS A 279 -17.20 8.06 10.37
CA LYS A 279 -17.19 7.34 11.65
C LYS A 279 -16.66 8.21 12.78
N LEU A 280 -15.56 8.93 12.57
CA LEU A 280 -15.00 9.84 13.58
C LEU A 280 -15.95 11.00 13.91
N GLU A 281 -16.64 11.55 12.93
CA GLU A 281 -17.67 12.58 13.10
C GLU A 281 -18.80 12.08 14.02
N ASN A 282 -19.29 10.86 13.78
CA ASN A 282 -20.31 10.24 14.60
C ASN A 282 -19.82 9.98 16.03
N ASP A 283 -18.64 9.37 16.20
CA ASP A 283 -18.07 9.04 17.52
C ASP A 283 -17.81 10.29 18.37
N LEU A 284 -17.42 11.40 17.73
CA LEU A 284 -17.14 12.67 18.41
C LEU A 284 -18.34 13.64 18.43
N SER A 285 -19.49 13.26 17.84
CA SER A 285 -20.64 14.15 17.64
C SER A 285 -20.19 15.49 17.04
N ALA A 286 -19.46 15.43 15.94
CA ALA A 286 -18.84 16.55 15.24
C ALA A 286 -19.30 16.64 13.78
N SER A 287 -19.09 17.78 13.14
CA SER A 287 -19.11 17.95 11.68
C SER A 287 -17.67 18.00 11.16
N HIS A 288 -17.49 17.88 9.84
CA HIS A 288 -16.16 17.99 9.20
C HIS A 288 -15.43 19.30 9.59
N THR A 289 -16.15 20.40 9.83
CA THR A 289 -15.57 21.69 10.25
C THR A 289 -15.18 21.75 11.71
N THR A 290 -15.80 20.93 12.57
CA THR A 290 -15.57 20.94 14.04
C THR A 290 -14.81 19.70 14.53
N LEU A 291 -14.55 18.75 13.68
CA LEU A 291 -13.95 17.45 14.02
C LEU A 291 -12.59 17.61 14.74
N LEU A 292 -11.68 18.42 14.22
CA LEU A 292 -10.38 18.64 14.83
C LEU A 292 -10.48 19.30 16.20
N SER A 293 -11.33 20.31 16.35
CA SER A 293 -11.52 20.99 17.63
C SER A 293 -12.15 20.07 18.69
N LYS A 294 -13.05 19.19 18.29
CA LYS A 294 -13.64 18.17 19.17
C LYS A 294 -12.60 17.14 19.59
N TYR A 295 -11.79 16.66 18.64
CA TYR A 295 -10.70 15.73 18.92
C TYR A 295 -9.69 16.32 19.92
N GLU A 296 -9.23 17.57 19.72
CA GLU A 296 -8.29 18.23 20.64
C GLU A 296 -8.92 18.44 22.02
N THR A 297 -10.23 18.79 22.07
CA THR A 297 -10.96 18.89 23.34
C THR A 297 -10.99 17.56 24.08
N GLN A 298 -11.26 16.47 23.37
CA GLN A 298 -11.31 15.13 23.98
C GLN A 298 -9.94 14.67 24.45
N LYS A 299 -8.90 14.92 23.68
CA LYS A 299 -7.49 14.64 24.02
C LYS A 299 -7.09 15.40 25.31
N GLU A 300 -7.45 16.67 25.42
CA GLU A 300 -7.17 17.48 26.62
C GLU A 300 -7.94 16.97 27.84
N LYS A 301 -9.21 16.60 27.68
CA LYS A 301 -9.99 15.97 28.77
C LYS A 301 -9.36 14.66 29.24
N ALA A 302 -8.93 13.81 28.28
CA ALA A 302 -8.25 12.55 28.61
C ALA A 302 -6.94 12.80 29.38
N ARG A 303 -6.17 13.82 28.99
CA ARG A 303 -4.96 14.25 29.71
C ARG A 303 -5.28 14.67 31.15
N GLN A 304 -6.29 15.54 31.33
CA GLN A 304 -6.70 16.01 32.66
C GLN A 304 -7.18 14.85 33.54
N ILE A 305 -7.92 13.90 33.01
CA ILE A 305 -8.35 12.70 33.77
C ILE A 305 -7.12 11.88 34.19
N LYS A 306 -6.17 11.67 33.27
CA LYS A 306 -4.92 10.96 33.57
C LYS A 306 -4.11 11.66 34.67
N ASP A 307 -3.99 13.00 34.61
CA ASP A 307 -3.27 13.78 35.60
C ASP A 307 -3.97 13.69 36.98
N ARG A 308 -5.31 13.78 37.01
CA ARG A 308 -6.08 13.62 38.25
C ARG A 308 -5.92 12.22 38.84
N LEU A 309 -5.98 11.19 37.99
CA LEU A 309 -5.77 9.81 38.43
C LEU A 309 -4.38 9.63 39.02
N TYR A 310 -3.35 10.17 38.38
CA TYR A 310 -1.97 10.13 38.89
C TYR A 310 -1.86 10.78 40.27
N HIS A 311 -2.42 11.96 40.48
CA HIS A 311 -2.40 12.61 41.78
C HIS A 311 -3.16 11.81 42.84
N LEU A 312 -4.29 11.21 42.47
CA LEU A 312 -5.08 10.37 43.40
C LEU A 312 -4.31 9.09 43.75
N SER A 313 -3.67 8.43 42.77
CA SER A 313 -2.83 7.26 43.01
C SER A 313 -1.67 7.60 43.96
N LYS A 314 -1.00 8.74 43.79
CA LYS A 314 0.12 9.14 44.66
C LYS A 314 -0.34 9.43 46.11
N GLU A 315 -1.49 10.05 46.27
CA GLU A 315 -2.03 10.27 47.61
C GLU A 315 -2.51 8.96 48.27
N PHE A 316 -3.09 8.04 47.48
CA PHE A 316 -3.42 6.70 47.96
C PHE A 316 -2.18 5.93 48.38
N ILE A 317 -1.14 5.87 47.53
CA ILE A 317 0.14 5.19 47.83
C ILE A 317 0.74 5.70 49.13
N ARG A 318 0.74 7.02 49.36
CA ARG A 318 1.26 7.60 50.59
C ARG A 318 0.52 7.09 51.84
N ARG A 319 -0.82 7.05 51.75
CA ARG A 319 -1.66 6.57 52.88
C ARG A 319 -1.49 5.07 53.09
N GLU A 320 -1.45 4.31 52.01
CA GLU A 320 -1.28 2.86 52.04
C GLU A 320 0.07 2.46 52.69
N ILE A 321 1.15 3.17 52.36
CA ILE A 321 2.45 2.95 53.00
C ILE A 321 2.39 3.21 54.49
N LEU A 322 1.67 4.26 54.95
CA LEU A 322 1.52 4.54 56.37
C LEU A 322 0.69 3.46 57.08
N ASP A 323 -0.41 3.02 56.46
CA ASP A 323 -1.28 1.96 56.99
C ASP A 323 -0.52 0.62 57.10
N LEU A 324 0.25 0.26 56.09
CA LEU A 324 1.08 -0.95 56.07
C LEU A 324 2.21 -0.93 57.13
N LYS A 325 2.72 0.26 57.52
CA LYS A 325 3.68 0.41 58.63
C LYS A 325 3.05 0.20 59.97
N GLU A 326 1.80 0.61 60.16
CA GLU A 326 1.04 0.51 61.39
C GLU A 326 0.36 -0.85 61.57
N SER A 327 0.01 -1.52 60.45
CA SER A 327 -0.68 -2.80 60.45
C SER A 327 0.27 -3.99 60.39
N ASN A 328 -0.18 -5.15 60.85
CA ASN A 328 0.48 -6.42 60.67
C ASN A 328 0.01 -7.19 59.44
N ASP A 329 -0.84 -6.56 58.63
CA ASP A 329 -1.37 -7.18 57.44
C ASP A 329 -0.29 -7.17 56.32
N ARG A 330 -0.05 -8.31 55.75
CA ARG A 330 1.00 -8.50 54.71
C ARG A 330 0.47 -8.93 53.37
N VAL A 331 -0.86 -8.86 53.17
CA VAL A 331 -1.51 -9.15 51.89
C VAL A 331 -2.44 -8.02 51.52
N ARG A 332 -2.22 -7.39 50.38
CA ARG A 332 -3.09 -6.33 49.84
C ARG A 332 -3.46 -6.61 48.39
N GLN A 333 -4.69 -6.25 48.03
CA GLN A 333 -5.24 -6.40 46.68
C GLN A 333 -5.68 -5.03 46.16
N TYR A 334 -5.31 -4.77 44.90
CA TYR A 334 -5.62 -3.51 44.22
C TYR A 334 -6.24 -3.79 42.86
N ASN A 335 -7.33 -3.10 42.53
CA ASN A 335 -8.03 -3.17 41.26
C ASN A 335 -8.02 -1.84 40.49
N PHE A 336 -7.19 -0.87 40.90
CA PHE A 336 -7.10 0.47 40.33
C PHE A 336 -5.67 1.04 40.27
N LEU A 337 -4.70 0.40 40.90
CA LEU A 337 -3.28 0.75 40.83
C LEU A 337 -2.65 0.00 39.65
N ASP A 338 -1.73 0.65 38.96
CA ASP A 338 -0.90 -0.03 37.97
C ASP A 338 0.31 -0.74 38.61
N SER A 339 1.00 -1.55 37.84
CA SER A 339 2.17 -2.29 38.31
C SER A 339 3.28 -1.39 38.87
N ASN A 340 3.43 -0.15 38.37
CA ASN A 340 4.45 0.78 38.88
C ASN A 340 4.04 1.37 40.24
N ASP A 341 2.78 1.69 40.40
CA ASP A 341 2.22 2.17 41.64
C ASP A 341 2.33 1.10 42.76
N ILE A 342 2.02 -0.15 42.42
CA ILE A 342 2.18 -1.30 43.37
C ILE A 342 3.66 -1.52 43.73
N MET A 343 4.56 -1.42 42.73
CA MET A 343 6.00 -1.51 42.97
C MET A 343 6.50 -0.37 43.86
N GLU A 344 5.97 0.84 43.73
CA GLU A 344 6.34 1.98 44.57
C GLU A 344 6.00 1.69 46.04
N ILE A 345 4.78 1.17 46.33
CA ILE A 345 4.37 0.74 47.69
C ILE A 345 5.35 -0.32 48.21
N GLY A 346 5.57 -1.39 47.45
CA GLY A 346 6.42 -2.49 47.85
C GLY A 346 7.87 -2.10 48.09
N ASN A 347 8.45 -1.26 47.22
CA ASN A 347 9.81 -0.75 47.37
C ASN A 347 9.95 0.15 48.62
N ALA A 348 8.95 0.96 48.92
CA ALA A 348 8.98 1.79 50.10
C ALA A 348 8.86 0.98 51.42
N MET A 349 8.19 -0.17 51.36
CA MET A 349 8.01 -1.07 52.51
C MET A 349 9.14 -2.07 52.69
N SER A 350 9.79 -2.51 51.59
CA SER A 350 10.80 -3.59 51.56
C SER A 350 11.91 -3.47 52.58
N PRO A 351 12.50 -2.30 52.92
CA PRO A 351 13.52 -2.14 53.96
C PRO A 351 13.02 -2.37 55.39
N GLU A 352 11.74 -2.22 55.63
CA GLU A 352 11.11 -2.21 56.94
C GLU A 352 10.39 -3.54 57.26
N ILE A 353 10.32 -4.46 56.30
CA ILE A 353 9.57 -5.72 56.46
C ILE A 353 10.50 -6.90 56.56
N ASP A 354 10.52 -7.52 57.71
CA ASP A 354 11.25 -8.75 58.01
C ASP A 354 10.57 -10.01 57.41
N ASP A 355 9.28 -9.95 57.22
CA ASP A 355 8.43 -10.99 56.67
C ASP A 355 8.21 -10.82 55.14
N ILE A 356 7.21 -11.45 54.57
CA ILE A 356 6.87 -11.35 53.17
C ILE A 356 5.65 -10.46 52.97
N LEU A 357 5.79 -9.43 52.14
CA LEU A 357 4.66 -8.59 51.70
C LEU A 357 4.17 -9.06 50.34
N PHE A 358 2.88 -9.35 50.21
CA PHE A 358 2.23 -9.69 48.98
C PHE A 358 1.31 -8.54 48.53
N LEU A 359 1.57 -7.99 47.35
CA LEU A 359 0.71 -6.98 46.73
C LEU A 359 0.16 -7.58 45.46
N ILE A 360 -1.15 -7.56 45.30
CA ILE A 360 -1.85 -8.23 44.20
C ILE A 360 -2.49 -7.20 43.29
N ASP A 361 -2.20 -7.27 42.01
CA ASP A 361 -2.94 -6.58 40.94
C ASP A 361 -4.06 -7.51 40.46
N ASP A 362 -5.28 -7.24 40.85
CA ASP A 362 -6.47 -8.06 40.50
C ASP A 362 -6.85 -7.96 39.03
N ILE A 363 -6.43 -6.89 38.34
CA ILE A 363 -6.74 -6.70 36.90
C ILE A 363 -5.89 -7.63 36.05
N THR A 364 -4.59 -7.74 36.40
CA THR A 364 -3.63 -8.55 35.63
C THR A 364 -3.35 -9.90 36.28
N ASN A 365 -3.97 -10.21 37.43
CA ASN A 365 -3.72 -11.39 38.27
C ASN A 365 -2.22 -11.55 38.58
N THR A 366 -1.56 -10.42 38.87
CA THR A 366 -0.12 -10.39 39.17
C THR A 366 0.09 -10.26 40.67
N VAL A 367 0.89 -11.16 41.24
CA VAL A 367 1.35 -11.08 42.61
C VAL A 367 2.78 -10.54 42.65
N PHE A 368 2.98 -9.47 43.38
CA PHE A 368 4.27 -8.88 43.67
C PHE A 368 4.68 -9.29 45.11
N ILE A 369 5.89 -9.76 45.26
CA ILE A 369 6.44 -10.25 46.54
C ILE A 369 7.66 -9.42 46.92
N PHE A 370 7.64 -8.91 48.14
CA PHE A 370 8.74 -8.13 48.72
C PHE A 370 9.16 -8.71 50.08
N SER A 371 10.47 -8.80 50.33
CA SER A 371 11.03 -9.19 51.60
C SER A 371 12.47 -8.72 51.74
N SER A 372 12.87 -8.33 52.96
CA SER A 372 14.28 -8.03 53.24
C SER A 372 15.09 -9.30 53.59
N LYS A 373 14.43 -10.36 54.06
CA LYS A 373 15.09 -11.59 54.57
C LYS A 373 14.90 -12.82 53.67
N ASN A 374 13.74 -12.95 53.05
CA ASN A 374 13.42 -14.13 52.24
C ASN A 374 13.87 -13.97 50.78
N ASP A 375 14.17 -15.07 50.10
CA ASP A 375 14.48 -15.07 48.67
C ASP A 375 13.17 -15.13 47.84
N CYS A 376 12.66 -13.96 47.49
CA CYS A 376 11.41 -13.84 46.74
C CYS A 376 11.48 -14.56 45.37
N GLY A 377 12.64 -14.53 44.69
CA GLY A 377 12.82 -15.21 43.42
C GLY A 377 12.78 -16.73 43.54
N ALA A 378 13.33 -17.30 44.62
CA ALA A 378 13.26 -18.72 44.92
C ALA A 378 11.80 -19.15 45.21
N LEU A 379 11.06 -18.38 46.02
CA LEU A 379 9.64 -18.63 46.30
C LEU A 379 8.78 -18.67 45.06
N VAL A 380 8.95 -17.73 44.13
CA VAL A 380 8.22 -17.74 42.86
C VAL A 380 8.56 -18.98 42.04
N LYS A 381 9.84 -19.37 41.94
CA LYS A 381 10.26 -20.55 41.16
C LYS A 381 9.72 -21.85 41.76
N GLU A 382 9.57 -21.93 43.05
CA GLU A 382 9.12 -23.13 43.77
C GLU A 382 7.58 -23.28 43.67
N HIS A 383 6.83 -22.21 43.95
CA HIS A 383 5.36 -22.29 44.14
C HIS A 383 4.55 -21.94 42.90
N ALA A 384 4.99 -20.96 42.07
CA ALA A 384 4.18 -20.48 40.96
C ALA A 384 3.88 -21.54 39.87
N PRO A 385 4.82 -22.42 39.45
CA PRO A 385 4.56 -23.38 38.38
C PRO A 385 3.42 -24.35 38.66
N SER A 386 3.22 -24.78 39.92
CA SER A 386 2.13 -25.68 40.33
C SER A 386 0.74 -25.07 40.15
N LEU A 387 0.66 -23.73 40.10
CA LEU A 387 -0.55 -22.92 39.92
C LEU A 387 -0.62 -22.28 38.53
N GLU A 388 0.13 -22.79 37.56
CA GLU A 388 0.23 -22.26 36.19
C GLU A 388 0.77 -20.81 36.12
N GLY A 389 1.43 -20.36 37.20
CA GLY A 389 2.02 -19.03 37.30
C GLY A 389 3.33 -18.92 36.53
N LYS A 390 3.56 -17.75 35.95
CA LYS A 390 4.79 -17.41 35.22
C LYS A 390 5.41 -16.17 35.84
N GLY A 391 6.65 -16.27 36.25
CA GLY A 391 7.30 -15.12 36.87
C GLY A 391 8.73 -15.39 37.26
N GLY A 392 9.27 -14.50 38.09
CA GLY A 392 10.61 -14.56 38.65
C GLY A 392 11.02 -13.23 39.25
N GLY A 393 12.23 -13.16 39.72
CA GLY A 393 12.78 -11.95 40.34
C GLY A 393 14.11 -12.21 41.02
N GLY A 394 14.54 -11.26 41.83
CA GLY A 394 15.71 -11.33 42.65
C GLY A 394 15.37 -11.72 44.10
N LYS A 395 16.38 -11.58 44.98
CA LYS A 395 16.27 -11.96 46.39
C LYS A 395 15.18 -11.14 47.12
N ASN A 396 15.17 -9.84 46.96
CA ASN A 396 14.28 -8.95 47.75
C ASN A 396 12.95 -8.60 47.07
N PHE A 397 12.81 -8.97 45.80
CA PHE A 397 11.64 -8.70 44.98
C PHE A 397 11.46 -9.77 43.90
N ALA A 398 10.22 -10.21 43.73
CA ALA A 398 9.82 -11.07 42.64
C ALA A 398 8.35 -10.79 42.26
N ARG A 399 7.96 -11.20 41.06
CA ARG A 399 6.55 -11.16 40.62
C ARG A 399 6.18 -12.43 39.88
N ALA A 400 4.90 -12.79 39.97
CA ALA A 400 4.33 -13.88 39.18
C ALA A 400 2.95 -13.50 38.67
N VAL A 401 2.65 -13.86 37.42
CA VAL A 401 1.35 -13.64 36.77
C VAL A 401 0.62 -14.96 36.71
N PHE A 402 -0.68 -14.95 37.02
CA PHE A 402 -1.51 -16.14 37.08
C PHE A 402 -2.67 -16.06 36.07
N PRO A 403 -3.27 -17.23 35.67
CA PRO A 403 -4.40 -17.26 34.76
C PRO A 403 -5.70 -16.67 35.37
N SER A 404 -5.81 -16.64 36.69
CA SER A 404 -6.99 -16.12 37.41
C SER A 404 -6.63 -15.59 38.78
N SER A 405 -7.51 -14.74 39.35
CA SER A 405 -7.39 -14.21 40.73
C SER A 405 -7.35 -15.34 41.77
N ASP A 406 -8.16 -16.41 41.60
CA ASP A 406 -8.15 -17.55 42.52
C ASP A 406 -6.78 -18.25 42.57
N ARG A 407 -6.10 -18.37 41.42
CA ARG A 407 -4.75 -18.93 41.37
C ARG A 407 -3.72 -18.02 42.00
N ALA A 408 -3.87 -16.71 41.83
CA ALA A 408 -3.01 -15.71 42.49
C ALA A 408 -3.14 -15.79 43.99
N LEU A 409 -4.36 -15.88 44.54
CA LEU A 409 -4.63 -16.05 45.98
C LEU A 409 -4.12 -17.38 46.52
N SER A 410 -4.33 -18.49 45.79
CA SER A 410 -3.81 -19.81 46.16
C SER A 410 -2.28 -19.81 46.24
N PHE A 411 -1.60 -19.04 45.37
CA PHE A 411 -0.16 -18.86 45.43
C PHE A 411 0.29 -18.15 46.73
N VAL A 412 -0.39 -17.08 47.13
CA VAL A 412 -0.10 -16.40 48.38
C VAL A 412 -0.31 -17.34 49.60
N GLU A 413 -1.41 -18.09 49.61
CA GLU A 413 -1.70 -19.07 50.68
C GLU A 413 -0.65 -20.18 50.75
N SER A 414 -0.09 -20.62 49.60
CA SER A 414 0.91 -21.68 49.56
C SER A 414 2.25 -21.30 50.20
N ILE A 415 2.53 -20.00 50.29
CA ILE A 415 3.78 -19.45 50.89
C ILE A 415 3.55 -19.09 52.37
N ASN A 416 2.34 -18.71 52.74
CA ASN A 416 1.99 -18.32 54.12
C ASN A 416 1.71 -19.50 55.05
N LYS A 417 1.81 -20.73 54.56
CA LYS A 417 1.72 -21.97 55.37
C LYS A 417 3.09 -22.32 55.94
#